data_02c91ba016f4ce72c3f98a1326769778
#
_entry.id   02c91ba016f4ce72c3f98a1326769778
#
_cell.length_a   1.000
_cell.length_b   1.000
_cell.length_c   1.000
_cell.angle_alpha   90.00
_cell.angle_beta   90.00
_cell.angle_gamma   90.00
#
_symmetry.space_group_name_H-M   'P 1'
#
loop_
_entity.id
_entity.type
_entity.pdbx_description
1 polymer ?
#
loop_
_entity_poly.entity_id
_entity_poly.type
_entity_poly.pdbx_seq_one_letter_code
_entity_poly.pdbx_strand_id
1 'polypeptide(L)'
;MKTYLAVDIGASSGRHILGWLEDGKLKLKEIYRFKNGAEDQNGHLYWDIDRLESEVINGIAACETAPESVAVDTWAVDYVLLGKNGERICPAVAYRDSRTETVPDELEKTVPFAWLYGRTGIQMQKFNTVYQLAAQKKEMPDVFEKAEKLLMIPDYLAYRLSGVAVNEYTNASTTAMVSAEHKTWDKEIIARMGLPEKIFGALHKPGEALGGLTERVKEKVGFDLTVRLAASHDTASAFLAVPAKDENAVFLSSGTWSLIGVELKAPVTNDESRAQNFTNEGGYEYRYRYLKNIMGLWMLQNMRHEIGDENSFDKLTALAQSAADYKGRVNVNAECFLAPKNMCAAVKNELMKQGFKEPTVPEMLSCVYHSLAESYAETIKALEKLTGKIYTSLNIVGGGSRDEYLNKLTAKACKLPVYAGPTEGTAIGNLIVQMIADGELASVQQARDVIRDSFEIKIYEP
;
A
#
# COMPACT_ATOMS: atom_id res chain seq x y z
N MET A 1 4.81 8.98 30.21
CA MET A 1 5.36 8.46 28.94
C MET A 1 4.29 8.68 27.89
N LYS A 2 4.60 9.35 26.79
CA LYS A 2 3.66 9.56 25.69
C LYS A 2 3.49 8.27 24.90
N THR A 3 2.27 7.94 24.54
CA THR A 3 1.93 6.81 23.68
C THR A 3 1.14 7.28 22.48
N TYR A 4 1.31 6.61 21.36
CA TYR A 4 0.62 6.92 20.08
C TYR A 4 -0.04 5.65 19.56
N LEU A 5 -1.18 5.78 18.90
CA LEU A 5 -1.91 4.64 18.38
C LEU A 5 -1.92 4.67 16.84
N ALA A 6 -1.34 3.65 16.22
CA ALA A 6 -1.50 3.38 14.79
C ALA A 6 -2.62 2.38 14.56
N VAL A 7 -3.52 2.72 13.64
CA VAL A 7 -4.56 1.83 13.11
C VAL A 7 -4.18 1.51 11.66
N ASP A 8 -3.62 0.31 11.45
CA ASP A 8 -3.13 -0.19 10.16
C ASP A 8 -4.13 -1.23 9.62
N ILE A 9 -4.81 -0.91 8.53
CA ILE A 9 -5.85 -1.74 7.94
C ILE A 9 -5.46 -2.12 6.52
N GLY A 10 -5.02 -3.36 6.35
CA GLY A 10 -4.81 -3.95 5.03
C GLY A 10 -6.09 -4.60 4.47
N ALA A 11 -6.02 -5.06 3.22
CA ALA A 11 -7.15 -5.68 2.54
C ALA A 11 -7.65 -6.99 3.18
N SER A 12 -6.85 -7.64 4.04
CA SER A 12 -7.19 -8.94 4.65
C SER A 12 -7.27 -8.91 6.19
N SER A 13 -6.72 -7.91 6.84
CA SER A 13 -6.73 -7.76 8.29
C SER A 13 -6.44 -6.32 8.70
N GLY A 14 -6.89 -5.94 9.89
CA GLY A 14 -6.51 -4.69 10.55
C GLY A 14 -5.93 -4.93 11.93
N ARG A 15 -5.16 -3.98 12.43
CA ARG A 15 -4.52 -4.04 13.73
C ARG A 15 -4.34 -2.66 14.32
N HIS A 16 -4.32 -2.62 15.66
CA HIS A 16 -4.03 -1.42 16.43
C HIS A 16 -2.74 -1.65 17.19
N ILE A 17 -1.78 -0.76 16.99
CA ILE A 17 -0.45 -0.85 17.58
C ILE A 17 -0.15 0.43 18.34
N LEU A 18 0.03 0.29 19.66
CA LEU A 18 0.59 1.35 20.49
C LEU A 18 2.09 1.44 20.28
N GLY A 19 2.60 2.66 20.17
CA GLY A 19 4.03 2.94 20.08
C GLY A 19 4.44 4.05 21.04
N TRP A 20 5.66 3.94 21.60
CA TRP A 20 6.26 4.95 22.47
C TRP A 20 7.79 4.89 22.41
N LEU A 21 8.42 5.97 22.82
CA LEU A 21 9.88 5.98 23.01
C LEU A 21 10.22 5.65 24.45
N GLU A 22 11.11 4.68 24.64
CA GLU A 22 11.69 4.29 25.91
C GLU A 22 13.20 4.14 25.76
N ASP A 23 13.96 4.88 26.54
CA ASP A 23 15.43 4.92 26.46
C ASP A 23 15.95 5.18 25.03
N GLY A 24 15.28 6.06 24.30
CA GLY A 24 15.62 6.42 22.92
C GLY A 24 15.25 5.36 21.88
N LYS A 25 14.57 4.29 22.25
CA LYS A 25 14.14 3.20 21.38
C LYS A 25 12.64 3.19 21.21
N LEU A 26 12.17 2.92 19.99
CA LEU A 26 10.77 2.72 19.69
C LEU A 26 10.31 1.35 20.21
N LYS A 27 9.29 1.36 21.05
CA LYS A 27 8.59 0.17 21.56
C LYS A 27 7.22 0.07 20.93
N LEU A 28 6.76 -1.16 20.69
CA LEU A 28 5.47 -1.46 20.08
C LEU A 28 4.71 -2.48 20.94
N LYS A 29 3.38 -2.29 21.02
CA LYS A 29 2.45 -3.27 21.61
C LYS A 29 1.22 -3.37 20.70
N GLU A 30 1.01 -4.52 20.07
CA GLU A 30 -0.28 -4.80 19.41
C GLU A 30 -1.34 -5.00 20.50
N ILE A 31 -2.43 -4.23 20.41
CA ILE A 31 -3.50 -4.25 21.41
C ILE A 31 -4.81 -4.80 20.87
N TYR A 32 -5.00 -4.76 19.53
CA TYR A 32 -6.21 -5.24 18.90
C TYR A 32 -5.92 -5.71 17.48
N ARG A 33 -6.61 -6.75 17.04
CA ARG A 33 -6.52 -7.28 15.66
C ARG A 33 -7.87 -7.80 15.21
N PHE A 34 -8.18 -7.59 13.93
CA PHE A 34 -9.40 -8.09 13.30
C PHE A 34 -9.15 -8.56 11.86
N LYS A 35 -10.04 -9.42 11.35
CA LYS A 35 -10.03 -9.83 9.94
C LYS A 35 -10.69 -8.76 9.08
N ASN A 36 -10.20 -8.56 7.88
CA ASN A 36 -10.81 -7.72 6.87
C ASN A 36 -11.00 -8.52 5.58
N GLY A 37 -11.88 -8.03 4.69
CA GLY A 37 -12.15 -8.63 3.38
C GLY A 37 -13.34 -7.97 2.73
N ALA A 38 -13.33 -7.90 1.41
CA ALA A 38 -14.49 -7.51 0.65
C ALA A 38 -15.49 -8.67 0.57
N GLU A 39 -16.78 -8.35 0.56
CA GLU A 39 -17.88 -9.29 0.51
C GLU A 39 -18.56 -9.25 -0.86
N ASP A 40 -18.83 -10.44 -1.44
CA ASP A 40 -19.61 -10.53 -2.66
C ASP A 40 -21.11 -10.32 -2.34
N GLN A 41 -21.70 -9.33 -2.98
CA GLN A 41 -23.13 -9.06 -2.91
C GLN A 41 -23.66 -8.90 -4.35
N ASN A 42 -24.33 -9.91 -4.86
CA ASN A 42 -24.91 -9.95 -6.20
C ASN A 42 -23.89 -9.78 -7.34
N GLY A 43 -22.68 -10.32 -7.19
CA GLY A 43 -21.63 -10.27 -8.20
C GLY A 43 -20.74 -9.02 -8.15
N HIS A 44 -20.94 -8.16 -7.16
CA HIS A 44 -20.06 -7.02 -6.85
C HIS A 44 -19.39 -7.20 -5.49
N LEU A 45 -18.17 -6.71 -5.37
CA LEU A 45 -17.38 -6.76 -4.15
C LEU A 45 -17.49 -5.45 -3.39
N TYR A 46 -17.92 -5.50 -2.13
CA TYR A 46 -18.09 -4.33 -1.27
C TYR A 46 -17.27 -4.43 0.01
N TRP A 47 -16.81 -3.28 0.51
CA TRP A 47 -16.28 -3.14 1.86
C TRP A 47 -17.40 -2.91 2.86
N ASP A 48 -17.42 -3.67 3.95
CA ASP A 48 -18.28 -3.37 5.10
C ASP A 48 -17.67 -2.23 5.93
N ILE A 49 -17.95 -1.00 5.50
CA ILE A 49 -17.40 0.22 6.11
C ILE A 49 -17.92 0.45 7.53
N ASP A 50 -19.14 0.03 7.84
CA ASP A 50 -19.72 0.18 9.19
C ASP A 50 -19.03 -0.76 10.18
N ARG A 51 -18.70 -1.97 9.74
CA ARG A 51 -17.89 -2.89 10.51
C ARG A 51 -16.46 -2.34 10.70
N LEU A 52 -15.83 -1.82 9.65
CA LEU A 52 -14.49 -1.21 9.76
C LEU A 52 -14.48 -0.05 10.75
N GLU A 53 -15.46 0.86 10.72
CA GLU A 53 -15.61 1.93 11.71
C GLU A 53 -15.74 1.36 13.13
N SER A 54 -16.54 0.32 13.30
CA SER A 54 -16.73 -0.34 14.59
C SER A 54 -15.45 -0.96 15.12
N GLU A 55 -14.67 -1.65 14.24
CA GLU A 55 -13.39 -2.26 14.61
C GLU A 55 -12.33 -1.20 14.98
N VAL A 56 -12.30 -0.05 14.26
CA VAL A 56 -11.42 1.07 14.63
C VAL A 56 -11.75 1.58 16.03
N ILE A 57 -13.03 1.80 16.35
CA ILE A 57 -13.45 2.27 17.67
C ILE A 57 -13.18 1.23 18.76
N ASN A 58 -13.43 -0.06 18.49
CA ASN A 58 -13.16 -1.15 19.43
C ASN A 58 -11.68 -1.23 19.79
N GLY A 59 -10.80 -1.06 18.79
CA GLY A 59 -9.36 -1.06 19.02
C GLY A 59 -8.88 0.18 19.79
N ILE A 60 -9.49 1.35 19.60
CA ILE A 60 -9.21 2.53 20.43
C ILE A 60 -9.67 2.27 21.87
N ALA A 61 -10.86 1.70 22.08
CA ALA A 61 -11.39 1.36 23.41
C ALA A 61 -10.56 0.28 24.14
N ALA A 62 -9.77 -0.50 23.43
CA ALA A 62 -8.86 -1.47 24.04
C ALA A 62 -7.59 -0.84 24.67
N CYS A 63 -7.38 0.48 24.50
CA CYS A 63 -6.30 1.18 25.19
C CYS A 63 -6.60 1.30 26.69
N GLU A 64 -5.68 0.86 27.52
CA GLU A 64 -5.78 0.97 29.00
C GLU A 64 -5.72 2.43 29.48
N THR A 65 -5.03 3.27 28.72
CA THR A 65 -4.90 4.72 28.95
C THR A 65 -4.99 5.45 27.62
N ALA A 66 -5.49 6.69 27.63
CA ALA A 66 -5.60 7.51 26.44
C ALA A 66 -4.23 7.74 25.80
N PRO A 67 -4.01 7.36 24.53
CA PRO A 67 -2.82 7.80 23.80
C PRO A 67 -2.91 9.29 23.44
N GLU A 68 -1.76 9.92 23.17
CA GLU A 68 -1.70 11.33 22.73
C GLU A 68 -2.48 11.55 21.43
N SER A 69 -2.36 10.59 20.51
CA SER A 69 -3.07 10.64 19.25
C SER A 69 -3.33 9.27 18.64
N VAL A 70 -4.26 9.25 17.68
CA VAL A 70 -4.52 8.12 16.78
C VAL A 70 -4.43 8.59 15.33
N ALA A 71 -3.88 7.74 14.47
CA ALA A 71 -3.94 7.92 13.04
C ALA A 71 -4.29 6.61 12.33
N VAL A 72 -5.00 6.72 11.21
CA VAL A 72 -5.49 5.56 10.44
C VAL A 72 -4.80 5.56 9.08
N ASP A 73 -4.24 4.43 8.69
CA ASP A 73 -3.83 4.15 7.33
C ASP A 73 -4.53 2.90 6.81
N THR A 74 -4.73 2.84 5.49
CA THR A 74 -5.36 1.71 4.83
C THR A 74 -4.71 1.45 3.47
N TRP A 75 -5.23 0.46 2.76
CA TRP A 75 -4.97 0.30 1.32
C TRP A 75 -5.42 1.55 0.56
N ALA A 76 -4.97 1.67 -0.67
CA ALA A 76 -5.22 2.82 -1.54
C ALA A 76 -6.45 2.64 -2.45
N VAL A 77 -6.71 3.63 -3.27
CA VAL A 77 -7.63 3.74 -4.41
C VAL A 77 -9.12 3.69 -4.13
N ASP A 78 -9.55 3.13 -3.01
CA ASP A 78 -10.98 3.02 -2.68
C ASP A 78 -11.48 4.23 -1.90
N TYR A 79 -12.74 4.57 -2.12
CA TYR A 79 -13.35 5.80 -1.64
C TYR A 79 -14.80 5.60 -1.21
N VAL A 80 -15.33 6.60 -0.52
CA VAL A 80 -16.75 6.79 -0.27
C VAL A 80 -17.22 8.14 -0.80
N LEU A 81 -18.50 8.24 -1.16
CA LEU A 81 -19.16 9.50 -1.49
C LEU A 81 -20.10 9.88 -0.35
N LEU A 82 -19.98 11.14 0.10
CA LEU A 82 -20.83 11.70 1.15
C LEU A 82 -21.85 12.66 0.57
N GLY A 83 -23.06 12.61 1.13
CA GLY A 83 -24.13 13.56 0.87
C GLY A 83 -24.04 14.82 1.75
N LYS A 84 -25.08 15.62 1.69
CA LYS A 84 -25.15 16.95 2.34
C LYS A 84 -25.00 16.91 3.85
N ASN A 85 -25.46 15.84 4.49
CA ASN A 85 -25.40 15.69 5.94
C ASN A 85 -24.20 14.85 6.42
N GLY A 86 -23.25 14.55 5.51
CA GLY A 86 -22.07 13.73 5.82
C GLY A 86 -22.35 12.22 5.84
N GLU A 87 -23.54 11.78 5.42
CA GLU A 87 -23.90 10.38 5.24
C GLU A 87 -23.28 9.77 3.99
N ARG A 88 -22.96 8.48 4.00
CA ARG A 88 -22.60 7.74 2.78
C ARG A 88 -23.83 7.58 1.89
N ILE A 89 -23.71 7.93 0.62
CA ILE A 89 -24.84 7.91 -0.33
C ILE A 89 -24.84 6.72 -1.28
N CYS A 90 -23.81 5.89 -1.21
CA CYS A 90 -23.70 4.62 -1.93
C CYS A 90 -22.75 3.65 -1.19
N PRO A 91 -22.81 2.35 -1.49
CA PRO A 91 -21.86 1.38 -0.95
C PRO A 91 -20.42 1.67 -1.40
N ALA A 92 -19.44 1.30 -0.59
CA ALA A 92 -18.01 1.35 -0.94
C ALA A 92 -17.64 0.09 -1.72
N VAL A 93 -17.42 0.23 -3.02
CA VAL A 93 -17.03 -0.88 -3.89
C VAL A 93 -15.54 -1.13 -3.73
N ALA A 94 -15.15 -2.40 -3.62
CA ALA A 94 -13.76 -2.78 -3.45
C ALA A 94 -12.99 -2.73 -4.78
N TYR A 95 -11.73 -2.37 -4.74
CA TYR A 95 -10.86 -2.25 -5.92
C TYR A 95 -10.72 -3.53 -6.75
N ARG A 96 -11.01 -4.69 -6.15
CA ARG A 96 -10.99 -5.99 -6.83
C ARG A 96 -12.30 -6.33 -7.55
N ASP A 97 -13.29 -5.43 -7.52
CA ASP A 97 -14.53 -5.59 -8.26
C ASP A 97 -14.27 -5.55 -9.77
N SER A 98 -14.98 -6.38 -10.51
CA SER A 98 -14.81 -6.51 -11.96
C SER A 98 -15.39 -5.34 -12.77
N ARG A 99 -16.13 -4.41 -12.14
CA ARG A 99 -16.79 -3.28 -12.82
C ARG A 99 -15.84 -2.38 -13.62
N THR A 100 -14.55 -2.41 -13.31
CA THR A 100 -13.53 -1.57 -13.97
C THR A 100 -12.80 -2.27 -15.12
N GLU A 101 -13.07 -3.55 -15.39
CA GLU A 101 -12.31 -4.37 -16.35
C GLU A 101 -12.19 -3.74 -17.75
N THR A 102 -13.25 -3.11 -18.26
CA THR A 102 -13.30 -2.50 -19.60
C THR A 102 -13.13 -0.98 -19.58
N VAL A 103 -13.17 -0.37 -18.39
CA VAL A 103 -13.22 1.09 -18.26
C VAL A 103 -11.97 1.81 -18.78
N PRO A 104 -10.74 1.29 -18.61
CA PRO A 104 -9.56 1.94 -19.22
C PRO A 104 -9.69 2.11 -20.73
N ASP A 105 -10.14 1.08 -21.44
CA ASP A 105 -10.32 1.12 -22.90
C ASP A 105 -11.46 2.09 -23.31
N GLU A 106 -12.53 2.13 -22.52
CA GLU A 106 -13.64 3.06 -22.73
C GLU A 106 -13.20 4.53 -22.55
N LEU A 107 -12.38 4.80 -21.53
CA LEU A 107 -11.87 6.14 -21.22
C LEU A 107 -10.74 6.61 -22.15
N GLU A 108 -10.09 5.73 -22.90
CA GLU A 108 -8.94 6.07 -23.74
C GLU A 108 -9.28 7.19 -24.75
N LYS A 109 -10.55 7.33 -25.16
CA LYS A 109 -11.00 8.38 -26.09
C LYS A 109 -11.10 9.77 -25.47
N THR A 110 -11.38 9.86 -24.17
CA THR A 110 -11.64 11.13 -23.46
C THR A 110 -10.51 11.48 -22.50
N VAL A 111 -9.91 10.48 -21.86
CA VAL A 111 -8.79 10.58 -20.92
C VAL A 111 -7.73 9.55 -21.34
N PRO A 112 -6.97 9.79 -22.43
CA PRO A 112 -5.94 8.84 -22.88
C PRO A 112 -4.90 8.57 -21.79
N PHE A 113 -4.52 7.29 -21.61
CA PHE A 113 -3.59 6.93 -20.55
C PHE A 113 -2.25 7.66 -20.66
N ALA A 114 -1.73 7.85 -21.86
CA ALA A 114 -0.48 8.60 -22.07
C ALA A 114 -0.57 10.04 -21.52
N TRP A 115 -1.69 10.71 -21.77
CA TRP A 115 -1.95 12.05 -21.28
C TRP A 115 -2.15 12.05 -19.75
N LEU A 116 -2.92 11.09 -19.23
CA LEU A 116 -3.17 10.93 -17.80
C LEU A 116 -1.87 10.69 -17.03
N TYR A 117 -1.02 9.78 -17.53
CA TYR A 117 0.28 9.48 -16.94
C TYR A 117 1.21 10.71 -16.92
N GLY A 118 1.28 11.45 -18.01
CA GLY A 118 2.10 12.67 -18.09
C GLY A 118 1.74 13.72 -17.02
N ARG A 119 0.48 13.74 -16.57
CA ARG A 119 -0.03 14.67 -15.55
C ARG A 119 0.09 14.14 -14.13
N THR A 120 -0.15 12.86 -13.93
CA THR A 120 -0.26 12.25 -12.60
C THR A 120 0.94 11.37 -12.24
N GLY A 121 1.59 10.82 -13.25
CA GLY A 121 2.67 9.86 -13.06
C GLY A 121 2.21 8.51 -12.49
N ILE A 122 0.91 8.24 -12.43
CA ILE A 122 0.37 7.02 -11.81
C ILE A 122 0.29 5.89 -12.82
N GLN A 123 0.81 4.72 -12.45
CA GLN A 123 0.84 3.51 -13.27
C GLN A 123 -0.55 3.07 -13.74
N MET A 124 -0.60 2.33 -14.85
CA MET A 124 -1.83 1.69 -15.30
C MET A 124 -2.20 0.54 -14.38
N GLN A 125 -3.32 0.71 -13.70
CA GLN A 125 -4.01 -0.38 -13.00
C GLN A 125 -5.51 -0.19 -13.22
N LYS A 126 -6.21 -1.22 -13.65
CA LYS A 126 -7.66 -1.18 -13.94
C LYS A 126 -8.48 -0.69 -12.74
N PHE A 127 -7.98 -0.89 -11.53
CA PHE A 127 -8.62 -0.53 -10.28
C PHE A 127 -8.31 0.90 -9.78
N ASN A 128 -7.53 1.71 -10.48
CA ASN A 128 -7.29 3.10 -10.05
C ASN A 128 -8.60 3.86 -9.91
N THR A 129 -8.67 4.76 -8.94
CA THR A 129 -9.88 5.52 -8.58
C THR A 129 -10.49 6.23 -9.78
N VAL A 130 -9.68 6.75 -10.70
CA VAL A 130 -10.15 7.38 -11.94
C VAL A 130 -11.08 6.45 -12.74
N TYR A 131 -10.73 5.17 -12.84
CA TYR A 131 -11.55 4.16 -13.53
C TYR A 131 -12.75 3.73 -12.68
N GLN A 132 -12.59 3.63 -11.36
CA GLN A 132 -13.69 3.35 -10.45
C GLN A 132 -14.77 4.43 -10.49
N LEU A 133 -14.37 5.73 -10.52
CA LEU A 133 -15.30 6.86 -10.66
C LEU A 133 -16.03 6.87 -12.00
N ALA A 134 -15.34 6.48 -13.08
CA ALA A 134 -15.99 6.33 -14.38
C ALA A 134 -17.02 5.20 -14.40
N ALA A 135 -16.68 4.03 -13.82
CA ALA A 135 -17.65 2.94 -13.64
C ALA A 135 -18.83 3.37 -12.78
N GLN A 136 -18.57 4.02 -11.64
CA GLN A 136 -19.61 4.54 -10.74
C GLN A 136 -20.57 5.51 -11.45
N LYS A 137 -20.01 6.41 -12.29
CA LYS A 137 -20.82 7.37 -13.04
C LYS A 137 -21.72 6.68 -14.09
N LYS A 138 -21.24 5.60 -14.69
CA LYS A 138 -21.98 4.81 -15.66
C LYS A 138 -23.13 4.02 -15.01
N GLU A 139 -22.84 3.41 -13.85
CA GLU A 139 -23.79 2.57 -13.11
C GLU A 139 -24.82 3.38 -12.32
N MET A 140 -24.38 4.49 -11.71
CA MET A 140 -25.20 5.32 -10.81
C MET A 140 -25.00 6.81 -11.11
N PRO A 141 -25.44 7.32 -12.28
CA PRO A 141 -25.18 8.71 -12.70
C PRO A 141 -25.71 9.73 -11.68
N ASP A 142 -26.87 9.48 -11.08
CA ASP A 142 -27.52 10.40 -10.13
C ASP A 142 -26.78 10.53 -8.80
N VAL A 143 -25.82 9.63 -8.50
CA VAL A 143 -25.07 9.69 -7.23
C VAL A 143 -24.20 10.94 -7.16
N PHE A 144 -23.65 11.38 -8.29
CA PHE A 144 -22.79 12.57 -8.35
C PHE A 144 -23.55 13.89 -8.24
N GLU A 145 -24.85 13.91 -8.53
CA GLU A 145 -25.70 15.08 -8.27
C GLU A 145 -25.88 15.33 -6.78
N LYS A 146 -25.95 14.24 -5.99
CA LYS A 146 -26.14 14.24 -4.53
C LYS A 146 -24.84 14.31 -3.75
N ALA A 147 -23.71 13.97 -4.41
CA ALA A 147 -22.41 13.96 -3.74
C ALA A 147 -21.93 15.37 -3.42
N GLU A 148 -21.53 15.56 -2.17
CA GLU A 148 -20.91 16.80 -1.67
C GLU A 148 -19.42 16.61 -1.39
N LYS A 149 -18.97 15.38 -1.11
CA LYS A 149 -17.59 15.09 -0.81
C LYS A 149 -17.21 13.66 -1.20
N LEU A 150 -15.99 13.51 -1.74
CA LEU A 150 -15.30 12.25 -1.89
C LEU A 150 -14.26 12.13 -0.79
N LEU A 151 -14.22 11.02 -0.07
CA LEU A 151 -13.16 10.71 0.90
C LEU A 151 -12.56 9.35 0.57
N MET A 152 -11.22 9.26 0.63
CA MET A 152 -10.55 7.96 0.61
C MET A 152 -10.90 7.18 1.88
N ILE A 153 -10.78 5.86 1.86
CA ILE A 153 -11.21 5.03 3.01
C ILE A 153 -10.58 5.46 4.34
N PRO A 154 -9.24 5.69 4.45
CA PRO A 154 -8.65 6.11 5.72
C PRO A 154 -9.14 7.50 6.16
N ASP A 155 -9.36 8.39 5.20
CA ASP A 155 -9.87 9.74 5.46
C ASP A 155 -11.33 9.70 5.96
N TYR A 156 -12.13 8.78 5.42
CA TYR A 156 -13.47 8.55 5.92
C TYR A 156 -13.45 8.03 7.36
N LEU A 157 -12.58 7.07 7.67
CA LEU A 157 -12.46 6.56 9.03
C LEU A 157 -11.99 7.66 10.00
N ALA A 158 -11.02 8.47 9.60
CA ALA A 158 -10.57 9.63 10.38
C ALA A 158 -11.71 10.68 10.56
N TYR A 159 -12.52 10.93 9.51
CA TYR A 159 -13.72 11.75 9.59
C TYR A 159 -14.72 11.21 10.62
N ARG A 160 -14.95 9.90 10.64
CA ARG A 160 -15.89 9.27 11.59
C ARG A 160 -15.41 9.39 13.04
N LEU A 161 -14.10 9.49 13.25
CA LEU A 161 -13.51 9.73 14.56
C LEU A 161 -13.59 11.20 14.99
N SER A 162 -13.24 12.13 14.08
CA SER A 162 -13.02 13.55 14.41
C SER A 162 -14.16 14.48 14.02
N GLY A 163 -15.04 14.08 13.09
CA GLY A 163 -16.03 14.97 12.47
C GLY A 163 -15.46 15.88 11.36
N VAL A 164 -14.15 15.82 11.08
CA VAL A 164 -13.48 16.68 10.09
C VAL A 164 -13.21 15.89 8.81
N ALA A 165 -13.89 16.25 7.73
CA ALA A 165 -13.87 15.56 6.45
C ALA A 165 -12.85 16.22 5.49
N VAL A 166 -11.67 15.61 5.36
CA VAL A 166 -10.56 16.04 4.48
C VAL A 166 -9.95 14.83 3.77
N ASN A 167 -9.18 15.06 2.70
CA ASN A 167 -8.40 14.01 2.04
C ASN A 167 -6.91 14.21 2.31
N GLU A 168 -6.23 13.14 2.68
CA GLU A 168 -4.79 13.13 2.88
C GLU A 168 -4.07 12.87 1.55
N TYR A 169 -2.98 13.58 1.33
CA TYR A 169 -2.25 13.63 0.07
C TYR A 169 -1.71 12.27 -0.40
N THR A 170 -1.16 11.43 0.48
CA THR A 170 -0.46 10.20 0.06
C THR A 170 -1.45 9.18 -0.51
N ASN A 171 -2.63 9.05 0.10
CA ASN A 171 -3.68 8.18 -0.41
C ASN A 171 -4.36 8.80 -1.64
N ALA A 172 -4.71 10.08 -1.59
CA ALA A 172 -5.31 10.79 -2.71
C ALA A 172 -4.44 10.73 -3.99
N SER A 173 -3.11 10.74 -3.87
CA SER A 173 -2.18 10.67 -5.00
C SER A 173 -2.33 9.39 -5.82
N THR A 174 -2.79 8.29 -5.21
CA THR A 174 -2.97 6.98 -5.87
C THR A 174 -4.14 6.95 -6.85
N THR A 175 -5.01 7.94 -6.77
CA THR A 175 -6.27 8.01 -7.54
C THR A 175 -6.09 8.16 -9.04
N ALA A 176 -4.89 8.52 -9.52
CA ALA A 176 -4.61 9.01 -10.86
C ALA A 176 -5.40 10.28 -11.22
N MET A 177 -5.73 11.11 -10.21
CA MET A 177 -6.45 12.38 -10.38
C MET A 177 -5.74 13.56 -9.70
N VAL A 178 -4.62 13.32 -9.03
CA VAL A 178 -3.78 14.36 -8.42
C VAL A 178 -2.63 14.69 -9.38
N SER A 179 -2.43 16.00 -9.65
CA SER A 179 -1.32 16.47 -10.46
C SER A 179 0.02 16.16 -9.77
N ALA A 180 0.90 15.46 -10.47
CA ALA A 180 2.25 15.19 -9.96
C ALA A 180 3.03 16.49 -9.73
N GLU A 181 2.89 17.48 -10.60
CA GLU A 181 3.60 18.76 -10.49
C GLU A 181 3.04 19.64 -9.37
N HIS A 182 1.71 19.82 -9.32
CA HIS A 182 1.06 20.78 -8.41
C HIS A 182 0.64 20.18 -7.07
N LYS A 183 0.60 18.82 -6.96
CA LYS A 183 0.22 18.11 -5.72
C LYS A 183 -1.18 18.45 -5.20
N THR A 184 -2.07 18.75 -6.13
CA THR A 184 -3.49 19.05 -5.92
C THR A 184 -4.33 18.25 -6.91
N TRP A 185 -5.61 18.14 -6.67
CA TRP A 185 -6.54 17.58 -7.63
C TRP A 185 -6.39 18.25 -9.00
N ASP A 186 -6.31 17.46 -10.06
CA ASP A 186 -6.16 17.95 -11.41
C ASP A 186 -7.54 18.30 -12.00
N LYS A 187 -7.83 19.59 -12.08
CA LYS A 187 -9.12 20.11 -12.56
C LYS A 187 -9.45 19.71 -13.98
N GLU A 188 -8.43 19.55 -14.85
CA GLU A 188 -8.66 19.15 -16.24
C GLU A 188 -9.07 17.68 -16.33
N ILE A 189 -8.49 16.80 -15.51
CA ILE A 189 -8.92 15.39 -15.40
C ILE A 189 -10.36 15.34 -14.91
N ILE A 190 -10.69 16.05 -13.83
CA ILE A 190 -12.05 16.12 -13.25
C ILE A 190 -13.05 16.60 -14.32
N ALA A 191 -12.71 17.66 -15.05
CA ALA A 191 -13.57 18.22 -16.10
C ALA A 191 -13.77 17.25 -17.26
N ARG A 192 -12.71 16.59 -17.76
CA ARG A 192 -12.82 15.59 -18.85
C ARG A 192 -13.64 14.37 -18.46
N MET A 193 -13.59 13.98 -17.20
CA MET A 193 -14.44 12.93 -16.67
C MET A 193 -15.89 13.39 -16.44
N GLY A 194 -16.15 14.70 -16.50
CA GLY A 194 -17.45 15.30 -16.22
C GLY A 194 -17.91 15.02 -14.79
N LEU A 195 -16.98 15.08 -13.83
CA LEU A 195 -17.25 14.94 -12.39
C LEU A 195 -17.45 16.32 -11.76
N PRO A 196 -18.28 16.45 -10.70
CA PRO A 196 -18.47 17.72 -10.03
C PRO A 196 -17.20 18.10 -9.22
N GLU A 197 -16.59 19.24 -9.52
CA GLU A 197 -15.37 19.71 -8.84
C GLU A 197 -15.56 19.85 -7.32
N LYS A 198 -16.78 20.18 -6.87
CA LYS A 198 -17.11 20.39 -5.44
C LYS A 198 -16.80 19.22 -4.53
N ILE A 199 -16.80 17.97 -5.05
CA ILE A 199 -16.54 16.79 -4.21
C ILE A 199 -15.06 16.61 -3.88
N PHE A 200 -14.16 17.26 -4.61
CA PHE A 200 -12.72 17.21 -4.45
C PHE A 200 -12.25 18.39 -3.58
N GLY A 201 -12.19 18.19 -2.27
CA GLY A 201 -11.72 19.19 -1.32
C GLY A 201 -10.20 19.43 -1.39
N ALA A 202 -9.68 20.34 -0.58
CA ALA A 202 -8.24 20.52 -0.45
C ALA A 202 -7.56 19.23 0.04
N LEU A 203 -6.31 19.01 -0.42
CA LEU A 203 -5.49 17.93 0.09
C LEU A 203 -4.69 18.38 1.30
N HIS A 204 -4.61 17.52 2.30
CA HIS A 204 -3.95 17.76 3.58
C HIS A 204 -2.69 16.90 3.70
N LYS A 205 -1.76 17.32 4.58
CA LYS A 205 -0.48 16.62 4.77
C LYS A 205 -0.57 15.57 5.88
N PRO A 206 0.23 14.50 5.79
CA PRO A 206 0.45 13.65 6.95
C PRO A 206 0.93 14.45 8.16
N GLY A 207 0.45 14.10 9.36
CA GLY A 207 0.77 14.75 10.63
C GLY A 207 -0.21 15.84 11.04
N GLU A 208 -1.01 16.39 10.13
CA GLU A 208 -2.00 17.40 10.49
C GLU A 208 -3.02 16.86 11.50
N ALA A 209 -3.33 17.66 12.53
CA ALA A 209 -4.33 17.31 13.53
C ALA A 209 -5.73 17.68 13.04
N LEU A 210 -6.68 16.77 13.17
CA LEU A 210 -8.09 16.97 12.87
C LEU A 210 -8.92 17.40 14.08
N GLY A 211 -8.32 17.41 15.28
CA GLY A 211 -8.98 17.71 16.55
C GLY A 211 -9.21 16.48 17.41
N GLY A 212 -10.06 16.60 18.41
CA GLY A 212 -10.44 15.51 19.31
C GLY A 212 -11.43 14.54 18.68
N LEU A 213 -11.77 13.51 19.43
CA LEU A 213 -12.83 12.56 19.07
C LEU A 213 -14.20 13.25 19.09
N THR A 214 -15.12 12.79 18.24
CA THR A 214 -16.53 13.18 18.35
C THR A 214 -17.13 12.68 19.67
N GLU A 215 -18.15 13.36 20.22
CA GLU A 215 -18.81 12.94 21.47
C GLU A 215 -19.28 11.48 21.42
N ARG A 216 -19.84 11.06 20.30
CA ARG A 216 -20.27 9.68 20.06
C ARG A 216 -19.13 8.66 20.25
N VAL A 217 -17.91 9.01 19.81
CA VAL A 217 -16.75 8.12 19.94
C VAL A 217 -16.19 8.19 21.36
N LYS A 218 -16.10 9.39 21.98
CA LYS A 218 -15.68 9.56 23.37
C LYS A 218 -16.50 8.74 24.34
N GLU A 219 -17.85 8.76 24.17
CA GLU A 219 -18.75 7.94 24.99
C GLU A 219 -18.45 6.44 24.90
N LYS A 220 -18.03 5.96 23.72
CA LYS A 220 -17.69 4.54 23.52
C LYS A 220 -16.34 4.15 24.07
N VAL A 221 -15.33 5.02 23.93
CA VAL A 221 -13.95 4.70 24.31
C VAL A 221 -13.61 5.13 25.74
N GLY A 222 -14.34 6.08 26.32
CA GLY A 222 -14.19 6.53 27.69
C GLY A 222 -13.17 7.65 27.91
N PHE A 223 -12.54 8.18 26.85
CA PHE A 223 -11.54 9.27 26.92
C PHE A 223 -11.52 10.06 25.60
N ASP A 224 -10.77 11.16 25.60
CA ASP A 224 -10.48 11.93 24.38
C ASP A 224 -9.01 11.77 23.98
N LEU A 225 -8.72 11.97 22.70
CA LEU A 225 -7.37 11.97 22.12
C LEU A 225 -7.38 12.78 20.82
N THR A 226 -6.21 13.17 20.33
CA THR A 226 -6.07 13.85 19.05
C THR A 226 -6.16 12.88 17.89
N VAL A 227 -7.06 13.12 16.93
CA VAL A 227 -7.06 12.41 15.64
C VAL A 227 -6.09 13.14 14.70
N ARG A 228 -5.11 12.42 14.15
CA ARG A 228 -4.14 12.95 13.17
C ARG A 228 -4.25 12.21 11.85
N LEU A 229 -3.81 12.87 10.78
CA LEU A 229 -3.60 12.20 9.49
C LEU A 229 -2.28 11.42 9.52
N ALA A 230 -2.32 10.13 9.21
CA ALA A 230 -1.12 9.36 8.88
C ALA A 230 -0.59 9.74 7.48
N ALA A 231 0.51 9.15 7.02
CA ALA A 231 0.73 8.92 5.60
C ALA A 231 -0.24 7.78 5.23
N SER A 232 -1.47 8.13 4.88
CA SER A 232 -2.64 7.27 5.03
C SER A 232 -2.77 6.14 4.00
N HIS A 233 -1.93 6.14 2.95
CA HIS A 233 -1.67 4.93 2.17
C HIS A 233 -0.65 4.06 2.93
N ASP A 234 -1.01 2.82 3.25
CA ASP A 234 -0.20 1.86 4.02
C ASP A 234 1.26 1.77 3.53
N THR A 235 1.45 1.77 2.21
CA THR A 235 2.79 1.78 1.61
C THR A 235 3.52 3.11 1.83
N ALA A 236 2.83 4.24 1.93
CA ALA A 236 3.49 5.52 2.25
C ALA A 236 4.02 5.51 3.68
N SER A 237 3.25 4.99 4.61
CA SER A 237 3.71 4.72 5.98
C SER A 237 4.86 3.71 6.00
N ALA A 238 4.77 2.60 5.25
CA ALA A 238 5.84 1.60 5.19
C ALA A 238 7.18 2.18 4.69
N PHE A 239 7.17 3.07 3.71
CA PHE A 239 8.38 3.73 3.21
C PHE A 239 9.05 4.64 4.27
N LEU A 240 8.27 5.26 5.15
CA LEU A 240 8.82 6.04 6.27
C LEU A 240 9.58 5.16 7.27
N ALA A 241 9.12 3.95 7.48
CA ALA A 241 9.74 3.00 8.40
C ALA A 241 11.00 2.32 7.85
N VAL A 242 11.33 2.55 6.58
CA VAL A 242 12.57 1.99 5.99
C VAL A 242 13.78 2.60 6.68
N PRO A 243 14.66 1.81 7.31
CA PRO A 243 15.82 2.30 8.05
C PRO A 243 16.99 2.68 7.11
N ALA A 244 16.69 3.37 6.03
CA ALA A 244 17.68 3.80 5.04
C ALA A 244 18.73 4.73 5.66
N LYS A 245 19.99 4.50 5.29
CA LYS A 245 21.11 5.33 5.74
C LYS A 245 21.28 6.58 4.91
N ASP A 246 20.93 6.51 3.63
CA ASP A 246 21.10 7.60 2.66
C ASP A 246 20.06 7.55 1.53
N GLU A 247 20.12 8.51 0.61
CA GLU A 247 19.21 8.63 -0.55
C GLU A 247 19.50 7.64 -1.68
N ASN A 248 20.51 6.76 -1.56
CA ASN A 248 20.87 5.74 -2.56
C ASN A 248 20.29 4.35 -2.19
N ALA A 249 19.36 4.30 -1.29
CA ALA A 249 18.66 3.09 -0.89
C ALA A 249 17.45 2.83 -1.79
N VAL A 250 17.26 1.58 -2.21
CA VAL A 250 16.01 1.08 -2.77
C VAL A 250 15.15 0.56 -1.62
N PHE A 251 13.86 0.78 -1.70
CA PHE A 251 12.87 0.39 -0.71
C PHE A 251 11.97 -0.69 -1.28
N LEU A 252 11.71 -1.72 -0.52
CA LEU A 252 10.79 -2.80 -0.87
C LEU A 252 9.81 -3.02 0.28
N SER A 253 8.56 -2.62 0.10
CA SER A 253 7.46 -3.05 0.97
C SER A 253 6.99 -4.43 0.49
N SER A 254 7.32 -5.48 1.25
CA SER A 254 7.06 -6.87 0.87
C SER A 254 5.92 -7.47 1.70
N GLY A 255 4.81 -7.68 1.04
CA GLY A 255 3.58 -8.28 1.55
C GLY A 255 2.90 -9.13 0.49
N THR A 256 1.57 -9.10 0.42
CA THR A 256 0.80 -9.70 -0.68
C THR A 256 1.31 -9.19 -2.02
N TRP A 257 1.48 -7.89 -2.16
CA TRP A 257 2.22 -7.24 -3.23
C TRP A 257 3.65 -6.95 -2.77
N SER A 258 4.56 -6.82 -3.74
CA SER A 258 5.90 -6.27 -3.56
C SER A 258 5.97 -4.91 -4.24
N LEU A 259 6.04 -3.84 -3.45
CA LEU A 259 6.17 -2.48 -3.95
C LEU A 259 7.64 -2.05 -3.81
N ILE A 260 8.34 -2.06 -4.94
CA ILE A 260 9.78 -1.76 -5.00
C ILE A 260 10.03 -0.41 -5.67
N GLY A 261 10.78 0.47 -5.02
CA GLY A 261 11.05 1.81 -5.54
C GLY A 261 11.98 2.63 -4.69
N VAL A 262 11.95 3.93 -4.92
CA VAL A 262 12.83 4.92 -4.27
C VAL A 262 12.04 6.18 -3.92
N GLU A 263 12.59 7.00 -3.03
CA GLU A 263 12.05 8.33 -2.76
C GLU A 263 12.72 9.38 -3.66
N LEU A 264 11.90 10.19 -4.34
CA LEU A 264 12.36 11.28 -5.20
C LEU A 264 11.78 12.62 -4.75
N LYS A 265 12.50 13.71 -5.07
CA LYS A 265 12.04 15.11 -4.83
C LYS A 265 11.21 15.65 -6.00
N ALA A 266 11.32 15.05 -7.17
CA ALA A 266 10.58 15.39 -8.37
C ALA A 266 10.03 14.13 -9.05
N PRO A 267 8.87 14.20 -9.72
CA PRO A 267 8.27 13.05 -10.37
C PRO A 267 9.00 12.70 -11.69
N VAL A 268 8.92 11.43 -12.09
CA VAL A 268 9.40 10.94 -13.38
C VAL A 268 8.19 10.49 -14.21
N THR A 269 7.70 11.36 -15.09
CA THR A 269 6.44 11.17 -15.84
C THR A 269 6.65 11.03 -17.35
N ASN A 270 7.86 10.70 -17.79
CA ASN A 270 8.19 10.52 -19.20
C ASN A 270 7.64 9.20 -19.78
N ASP A 271 7.68 9.10 -21.12
CA ASP A 271 7.17 7.92 -21.85
C ASP A 271 7.90 6.63 -21.49
N GLU A 272 9.18 6.68 -21.17
CA GLU A 272 9.95 5.50 -20.78
C GLU A 272 9.50 4.96 -19.41
N SER A 273 9.27 5.86 -18.44
CA SER A 273 8.69 5.51 -17.14
C SER A 273 7.30 4.90 -17.28
N ARG A 274 6.45 5.52 -18.13
CA ARG A 274 5.12 5.01 -18.47
C ARG A 274 5.18 3.61 -19.08
N ALA A 275 6.04 3.41 -20.07
CA ALA A 275 6.18 2.12 -20.76
C ALA A 275 6.62 0.98 -19.83
N GLN A 276 7.37 1.30 -18.78
CA GLN A 276 7.77 0.36 -17.75
C GLN A 276 6.80 0.26 -16.58
N ASN A 277 5.70 0.99 -16.64
CA ASN A 277 4.62 1.01 -15.64
C ASN A 277 5.10 1.36 -14.22
N PHE A 278 5.98 2.37 -14.10
CA PHE A 278 6.33 2.96 -12.81
C PHE A 278 5.26 3.97 -12.37
N THR A 279 5.11 4.15 -11.06
CA THR A 279 4.17 5.09 -10.46
C THR A 279 4.91 6.14 -9.60
N ASN A 280 4.37 7.37 -9.57
CA ASN A 280 4.87 8.49 -8.76
C ASN A 280 3.86 8.83 -7.67
N GLU A 281 3.70 7.96 -6.70
CA GLU A 281 2.76 8.19 -5.61
C GLU A 281 3.30 9.16 -4.58
N GLY A 282 2.41 9.94 -3.96
CA GLY A 282 2.77 10.89 -2.92
C GLY A 282 3.35 10.22 -1.68
N GLY A 283 4.39 10.83 -1.12
CA GLY A 283 5.02 10.45 0.13
C GLY A 283 5.00 11.60 1.15
N TYR A 284 5.57 11.35 2.33
CA TYR A 284 5.75 12.35 3.38
C TYR A 284 6.57 13.52 2.88
N GLU A 285 6.31 14.73 3.37
CA GLU A 285 6.97 15.98 2.94
C GLU A 285 6.86 16.26 1.43
N TYR A 286 5.76 15.79 0.78
CA TYR A 286 5.57 15.89 -0.66
C TYR A 286 6.65 15.24 -1.50
N ARG A 287 7.40 14.28 -0.97
CA ARG A 287 8.27 13.41 -1.76
C ARG A 287 7.43 12.49 -2.62
N TYR A 288 8.02 11.92 -3.66
CA TYR A 288 7.41 10.90 -4.48
C TYR A 288 7.98 9.55 -4.11
N ARG A 289 7.12 8.59 -3.90
CA ARG A 289 7.45 7.18 -3.90
C ARG A 289 7.42 6.74 -5.37
N TYR A 290 8.57 6.75 -6.01
CA TYR A 290 8.74 6.31 -7.38
C TYR A 290 8.96 4.81 -7.37
N LEU A 291 7.93 4.04 -7.66
CA LEU A 291 7.92 2.60 -7.41
C LEU A 291 7.19 1.83 -8.51
N LYS A 292 7.33 0.52 -8.46
CA LYS A 292 6.62 -0.44 -9.30
C LYS A 292 5.97 -1.50 -8.41
N ASN A 293 4.71 -1.83 -8.70
CA ASN A 293 4.02 -2.95 -8.11
C ASN A 293 4.46 -4.24 -8.82
N ILE A 294 4.92 -5.19 -8.05
CA ILE A 294 5.28 -6.54 -8.50
C ILE A 294 4.38 -7.51 -7.76
N MET A 295 3.93 -8.58 -8.42
CA MET A 295 3.27 -9.68 -7.74
C MET A 295 4.22 -10.18 -6.65
N GLY A 296 3.79 -10.12 -5.40
CA GLY A 296 4.64 -10.41 -4.26
C GLY A 296 4.42 -11.83 -3.71
N LEU A 297 4.36 -11.91 -2.38
CA LEU A 297 4.13 -13.19 -1.68
C LEU A 297 2.75 -13.81 -1.96
N TRP A 298 1.84 -13.10 -2.62
CA TRP A 298 0.55 -13.60 -3.10
C TRP A 298 0.70 -14.93 -3.86
N MET A 299 1.70 -15.05 -4.73
CA MET A 299 1.93 -16.30 -5.47
C MET A 299 2.24 -17.47 -4.51
N LEU A 300 3.17 -17.26 -3.59
CA LEU A 300 3.57 -18.28 -2.61
C LEU A 300 2.44 -18.59 -1.62
N GLN A 301 1.66 -17.59 -1.20
CA GLN A 301 0.50 -17.75 -0.32
C GLN A 301 -0.58 -18.64 -0.97
N ASN A 302 -0.92 -18.38 -2.23
CA ASN A 302 -1.90 -19.22 -2.95
C ASN A 302 -1.37 -20.63 -3.18
N MET A 303 -0.12 -20.78 -3.63
CA MET A 303 0.49 -22.10 -3.78
C MET A 303 0.47 -22.88 -2.46
N ARG A 304 0.71 -22.23 -1.31
CA ARG A 304 0.63 -22.85 0.01
C ARG A 304 -0.76 -23.43 0.27
N HIS A 305 -1.82 -22.63 0.05
CA HIS A 305 -3.20 -23.08 0.23
C HIS A 305 -3.55 -24.25 -0.69
N GLU A 306 -3.07 -24.25 -1.91
CA GLU A 306 -3.35 -25.30 -2.90
C GLU A 306 -2.57 -26.59 -2.66
N ILE A 307 -1.36 -26.51 -2.07
CA ILE A 307 -0.52 -27.66 -1.71
C ILE A 307 -1.03 -28.30 -0.41
N GLY A 308 -1.63 -27.50 0.48
CA GLY A 308 -2.20 -27.89 1.77
C GLY A 308 -1.86 -26.89 2.86
N ASP A 309 -2.88 -26.43 3.58
CA ASP A 309 -2.77 -25.40 4.63
C ASP A 309 -1.90 -25.81 5.83
N GLU A 310 -1.67 -27.12 6.03
CA GLU A 310 -0.74 -27.67 7.03
C GLU A 310 0.73 -27.36 6.72
N ASN A 311 1.05 -26.90 5.50
CA ASN A 311 2.41 -26.52 5.13
C ASN A 311 2.74 -25.12 5.64
N SER A 312 3.72 -25.04 6.54
CA SER A 312 4.28 -23.76 6.96
C SER A 312 5.10 -23.11 5.83
N PHE A 313 5.36 -21.81 5.93
CA PHE A 313 6.27 -21.14 4.99
C PHE A 313 7.68 -21.75 5.03
N ASP A 314 8.15 -22.20 6.19
CA ASP A 314 9.45 -22.90 6.31
C ASP A 314 9.49 -24.20 5.50
N LYS A 315 8.38 -24.95 5.49
CA LYS A 315 8.25 -26.16 4.64
C LYS A 315 8.30 -25.82 3.15
N LEU A 316 7.59 -24.77 2.71
CA LEU A 316 7.63 -24.31 1.32
C LEU A 316 9.05 -23.91 0.92
N THR A 317 9.72 -23.16 1.79
CA THR A 317 11.12 -22.76 1.60
C THR A 317 12.03 -23.98 1.46
N ALA A 318 11.90 -24.98 2.34
CA ALA A 318 12.68 -26.22 2.27
C ALA A 318 12.43 -26.98 0.96
N LEU A 319 11.17 -27.07 0.49
CA LEU A 319 10.81 -27.66 -0.79
C LEU A 319 11.45 -26.89 -1.97
N ALA A 320 11.37 -25.54 -1.97
CA ALA A 320 12.00 -24.73 -2.99
C ALA A 320 13.50 -24.93 -3.04
N GLN A 321 14.17 -24.99 -1.88
CA GLN A 321 15.62 -25.22 -1.76
C GLN A 321 16.02 -26.61 -2.27
N SER A 322 15.19 -27.64 -2.13
CA SER A 322 15.47 -28.97 -2.67
C SER A 322 15.56 -29.02 -4.21
N ALA A 323 15.00 -28.00 -4.87
CA ALA A 323 15.06 -27.82 -6.33
C ALA A 323 15.75 -26.49 -6.71
N ALA A 324 16.72 -26.01 -5.93
CA ALA A 324 17.39 -24.72 -6.15
C ALA A 324 18.05 -24.58 -7.54
N ASP A 325 18.46 -25.69 -8.15
CA ASP A 325 19.09 -25.72 -9.48
C ASP A 325 18.10 -25.68 -10.64
N TYR A 326 16.79 -25.67 -10.37
CA TYR A 326 15.76 -25.60 -11.42
C TYR A 326 15.87 -24.29 -12.22
N LYS A 327 15.84 -24.41 -13.56
CA LYS A 327 16.12 -23.27 -14.47
C LYS A 327 14.87 -22.55 -14.98
N GLY A 328 13.68 -23.13 -14.75
CA GLY A 328 12.43 -22.51 -15.17
C GLY A 328 12.20 -21.18 -14.46
N ARG A 329 11.73 -20.18 -15.20
CA ARG A 329 11.38 -18.85 -14.70
C ARG A 329 10.06 -18.40 -15.32
N VAL A 330 9.32 -17.59 -14.59
CA VAL A 330 8.07 -16.98 -15.09
C VAL A 330 8.12 -15.46 -14.93
N ASN A 331 7.45 -14.75 -15.81
CA ASN A 331 7.22 -13.34 -15.57
C ASN A 331 6.16 -13.22 -14.48
N VAL A 332 6.58 -12.92 -13.25
CA VAL A 332 5.68 -12.81 -12.07
C VAL A 332 4.59 -11.75 -12.24
N ASN A 333 4.77 -10.80 -13.16
CA ASN A 333 3.80 -9.73 -13.45
C ASN A 333 2.84 -10.09 -14.60
N ALA A 334 2.88 -11.34 -15.11
CA ALA A 334 1.96 -11.77 -16.14
C ALA A 334 0.51 -11.80 -15.63
N GLU A 335 -0.42 -11.44 -16.48
CA GLU A 335 -1.85 -11.30 -16.17
C GLU A 335 -2.45 -12.60 -15.58
N CYS A 336 -1.94 -13.76 -16.02
CA CYS A 336 -2.38 -15.08 -15.55
C CYS A 336 -2.12 -15.32 -14.05
N PHE A 337 -1.29 -14.51 -13.38
CA PHE A 337 -0.99 -14.63 -11.94
C PHE A 337 -1.77 -13.64 -11.07
N LEU A 338 -2.49 -12.70 -11.67
CA LEU A 338 -3.22 -11.67 -10.93
C LEU A 338 -4.37 -12.24 -10.09
N ALA A 339 -5.18 -13.11 -10.70
CA ALA A 339 -6.31 -13.76 -10.03
C ALA A 339 -6.60 -15.17 -10.63
N PRO A 340 -5.63 -16.10 -10.60
CA PRO A 340 -5.85 -17.43 -11.15
C PRO A 340 -6.79 -18.23 -10.25
N LYS A 341 -7.60 -19.10 -10.84
CA LYS A 341 -8.39 -20.08 -10.07
C LYS A 341 -7.51 -21.09 -9.31
N ASN A 342 -6.32 -21.36 -9.84
CA ASN A 342 -5.30 -22.21 -9.24
C ASN A 342 -3.91 -21.70 -9.65
N MET A 343 -3.12 -21.25 -8.68
CA MET A 343 -1.80 -20.67 -8.90
C MET A 343 -0.76 -21.69 -9.34
N CYS A 344 -0.78 -22.88 -8.75
CA CYS A 344 0.12 -23.98 -9.15
C CYS A 344 -0.11 -24.36 -10.62
N ALA A 345 -1.37 -24.47 -11.04
CA ALA A 345 -1.71 -24.74 -12.43
C ALA A 345 -1.27 -23.61 -13.37
N ALA A 346 -1.39 -22.35 -12.95
CA ALA A 346 -0.94 -21.21 -13.75
C ALA A 346 0.57 -21.24 -13.94
N VAL A 347 1.36 -21.44 -12.87
CA VAL A 347 2.83 -21.54 -12.93
C VAL A 347 3.26 -22.73 -13.80
N LYS A 348 2.65 -23.91 -13.60
CA LYS A 348 2.90 -25.10 -14.40
C LYS A 348 2.67 -24.84 -15.89
N ASN A 349 1.54 -24.24 -16.24
CA ASN A 349 1.17 -23.96 -17.63
C ASN A 349 2.16 -22.99 -18.29
N GLU A 350 2.60 -21.95 -17.60
CA GLU A 350 3.60 -21.01 -18.14
C GLU A 350 4.96 -21.67 -18.38
N LEU A 351 5.39 -22.55 -17.49
CA LEU A 351 6.62 -23.31 -17.65
C LEU A 351 6.51 -24.30 -18.83
N MET A 352 5.40 -25.00 -18.96
CA MET A 352 5.18 -25.93 -20.07
C MET A 352 5.10 -25.23 -21.43
N LYS A 353 4.50 -24.01 -21.50
CA LYS A 353 4.54 -23.17 -22.72
C LYS A 353 5.96 -22.82 -23.15
N GLN A 354 6.90 -22.69 -22.21
CA GLN A 354 8.33 -22.44 -22.48
C GLN A 354 9.08 -23.71 -22.87
N GLY A 355 8.43 -24.89 -22.94
CA GLY A 355 9.05 -26.16 -23.32
C GLY A 355 9.65 -26.96 -22.16
N PHE A 356 9.46 -26.53 -20.92
CA PHE A 356 9.85 -27.36 -19.76
C PHE A 356 8.93 -28.59 -19.64
N LYS A 357 9.48 -29.69 -19.13
CA LYS A 357 8.67 -30.84 -18.71
C LYS A 357 7.74 -30.41 -17.58
N GLU A 358 6.69 -31.18 -17.34
CA GLU A 358 5.79 -30.96 -16.23
C GLU A 358 6.56 -30.82 -14.91
N PRO A 359 6.53 -29.63 -14.27
CA PRO A 359 7.32 -29.37 -13.09
C PRO A 359 6.69 -30.00 -11.85
N THR A 360 7.50 -30.46 -10.94
CA THR A 360 7.12 -30.88 -9.60
C THR A 360 6.82 -29.66 -8.70
N VAL A 361 6.16 -29.89 -7.56
CA VAL A 361 5.89 -28.81 -6.58
C VAL A 361 7.18 -28.09 -6.12
N PRO A 362 8.27 -28.81 -5.73
CA PRO A 362 9.54 -28.14 -5.42
C PRO A 362 10.08 -27.26 -6.56
N GLU A 363 10.00 -27.72 -7.81
CA GLU A 363 10.46 -26.96 -8.97
C GLU A 363 9.60 -25.70 -9.22
N MET A 364 8.29 -25.79 -9.07
CA MET A 364 7.39 -24.63 -9.18
C MET A 364 7.68 -23.59 -8.09
N LEU A 365 7.86 -24.02 -6.85
CA LEU A 365 8.21 -23.13 -5.74
C LEU A 365 9.58 -22.45 -5.98
N SER A 366 10.60 -23.23 -6.37
CA SER A 366 11.90 -22.70 -6.72
C SER A 366 11.81 -21.68 -7.87
N CYS A 367 11.04 -21.99 -8.91
CA CYS A 367 10.78 -21.06 -10.01
C CYS A 367 10.22 -19.73 -9.50
N VAL A 368 9.20 -19.73 -8.64
CA VAL A 368 8.57 -18.50 -8.15
C VAL A 368 9.53 -17.68 -7.28
N TYR A 369 10.25 -18.31 -6.35
CA TYR A 369 11.25 -17.63 -5.52
C TYR A 369 12.33 -16.93 -6.35
N HIS A 370 12.91 -17.64 -7.31
CA HIS A 370 13.94 -17.07 -8.19
C HIS A 370 13.37 -15.98 -9.12
N SER A 371 12.17 -16.18 -9.67
CA SER A 371 11.51 -15.21 -10.54
C SER A 371 11.19 -13.89 -9.81
N LEU A 372 10.78 -13.97 -8.54
CA LEU A 372 10.57 -12.78 -7.70
C LEU A 372 11.90 -12.01 -7.50
N ALA A 373 12.97 -12.71 -7.09
CA ALA A 373 14.28 -12.09 -6.87
C ALA A 373 14.85 -11.45 -8.14
N GLU A 374 14.72 -12.13 -9.29
CA GLU A 374 15.15 -11.61 -10.59
C GLU A 374 14.31 -10.39 -11.02
N SER A 375 13.00 -10.40 -10.78
CA SER A 375 12.11 -9.25 -11.05
C SER A 375 12.50 -8.01 -10.21
N TYR A 376 12.94 -8.20 -8.97
CA TYR A 376 13.46 -7.09 -8.16
C TYR A 376 14.76 -6.52 -8.75
N ALA A 377 15.68 -7.38 -9.18
CA ALA A 377 16.92 -6.96 -9.80
C ALA A 377 16.70 -6.21 -11.13
N GLU A 378 15.78 -6.67 -11.95
CA GLU A 378 15.39 -5.98 -13.19
C GLU A 378 14.78 -4.60 -12.89
N THR A 379 13.93 -4.52 -11.85
CA THR A 379 13.32 -3.26 -11.45
C THR A 379 14.36 -2.27 -10.94
N ILE A 380 15.37 -2.69 -10.19
CA ILE A 380 16.47 -1.82 -9.73
C ILE A 380 17.25 -1.27 -10.92
N LYS A 381 17.59 -2.10 -11.90
CA LYS A 381 18.25 -1.65 -13.14
C LYS A 381 17.43 -0.61 -13.91
N ALA A 382 16.09 -0.82 -13.95
CA ALA A 382 15.19 0.14 -14.56
C ALA A 382 15.15 1.46 -13.79
N LEU A 383 15.12 1.41 -12.45
CA LEU A 383 15.20 2.60 -11.59
C LEU A 383 16.50 3.37 -11.84
N GLU A 384 17.65 2.69 -11.90
CA GLU A 384 18.94 3.32 -12.19
C GLU A 384 18.93 4.05 -13.53
N LYS A 385 18.40 3.39 -14.57
CA LYS A 385 18.29 3.99 -15.90
C LYS A 385 17.36 5.22 -15.92
N LEU A 386 16.20 5.13 -15.28
CA LEU A 386 15.17 6.17 -15.30
C LEU A 386 15.51 7.37 -14.41
N THR A 387 16.25 7.14 -13.33
CA THR A 387 16.63 8.20 -12.38
C THR A 387 18.04 8.75 -12.62
N GLY A 388 18.87 8.05 -13.38
CA GLY A 388 20.29 8.37 -13.56
C GLY A 388 21.14 8.19 -12.30
N LYS A 389 20.62 7.49 -11.27
CA LYS A 389 21.31 7.23 -10.00
C LYS A 389 21.80 5.79 -9.94
N ILE A 390 22.81 5.55 -9.11
CA ILE A 390 23.27 4.21 -8.74
C ILE A 390 22.82 3.95 -7.31
N TYR A 391 22.18 2.82 -7.08
CA TYR A 391 21.70 2.43 -5.76
C TYR A 391 22.68 1.46 -5.10
N THR A 392 22.83 1.57 -3.78
CA THR A 392 23.86 0.89 -3.00
C THR A 392 23.33 -0.13 -2.02
N SER A 393 22.00 -0.14 -1.79
CA SER A 393 21.35 -1.07 -0.88
C SER A 393 19.89 -1.28 -1.24
N LEU A 394 19.35 -2.43 -0.85
CA LEU A 394 17.91 -2.72 -0.86
C LEU A 394 17.43 -2.93 0.57
N ASN A 395 16.40 -2.18 0.97
CA ASN A 395 15.82 -2.27 2.30
C ASN A 395 14.42 -2.88 2.18
N ILE A 396 14.18 -3.99 2.88
CA ILE A 396 12.91 -4.74 2.84
C ILE A 396 12.19 -4.57 4.16
N VAL A 397 10.96 -4.05 4.11
CA VAL A 397 10.05 -3.94 5.27
C VAL A 397 8.77 -4.75 5.03
N GLY A 398 8.00 -4.99 6.08
CA GLY A 398 6.79 -5.78 6.02
C GLY A 398 7.02 -7.28 6.22
N GLY A 399 5.98 -8.10 6.03
CA GLY A 399 6.01 -9.54 6.33
C GLY A 399 7.10 -10.31 5.58
N GLY A 400 7.40 -9.92 4.35
CA GLY A 400 8.43 -10.55 3.53
C GLY A 400 9.86 -10.37 4.04
N SER A 401 10.11 -9.41 4.93
CA SER A 401 11.42 -9.27 5.57
C SER A 401 11.83 -10.50 6.39
N ARG A 402 10.86 -11.35 6.76
CA ARG A 402 11.10 -12.62 7.48
C ARG A 402 11.51 -13.78 6.57
N ASP A 403 11.30 -13.68 5.26
CA ASP A 403 11.62 -14.77 4.32
C ASP A 403 13.12 -14.75 3.99
N GLU A 404 13.91 -15.47 4.80
CA GLU A 404 15.36 -15.52 4.66
C GLU A 404 15.83 -16.06 3.29
N TYR A 405 15.06 -17.00 2.73
CA TYR A 405 15.45 -17.59 1.44
C TYR A 405 15.27 -16.61 0.30
N LEU A 406 14.09 -15.94 0.24
CA LEU A 406 13.84 -14.89 -0.73
C LEU A 406 14.85 -13.75 -0.58
N ASN A 407 15.16 -13.33 0.65
CA ASN A 407 16.09 -12.24 0.91
C ASN A 407 17.53 -12.58 0.46
N LYS A 408 17.98 -13.81 0.67
CA LYS A 408 19.29 -14.31 0.15
C LYS A 408 19.31 -14.33 -1.38
N LEU A 409 18.25 -14.86 -2.01
CA LEU A 409 18.13 -14.85 -3.47
C LEU A 409 18.10 -13.43 -4.03
N THR A 410 17.42 -12.54 -3.35
CA THR A 410 17.31 -11.12 -3.73
C THR A 410 18.66 -10.42 -3.65
N ALA A 411 19.42 -10.59 -2.57
CA ALA A 411 20.77 -10.03 -2.44
C ALA A 411 21.68 -10.49 -3.60
N LYS A 412 21.67 -11.79 -3.87
CA LYS A 412 22.44 -12.38 -4.96
C LYS A 412 22.01 -11.88 -6.35
N ALA A 413 20.70 -11.79 -6.62
CA ALA A 413 20.18 -11.34 -7.91
C ALA A 413 20.42 -9.85 -8.15
N CYS A 414 20.19 -9.02 -7.13
CA CYS A 414 20.38 -7.57 -7.20
C CYS A 414 21.85 -7.15 -7.12
N LYS A 415 22.73 -8.01 -6.62
CA LYS A 415 24.14 -7.70 -6.32
C LYS A 415 24.29 -6.51 -5.37
N LEU A 416 23.36 -6.38 -4.44
CA LEU A 416 23.30 -5.35 -3.43
C LEU A 416 23.08 -5.97 -2.04
N PRO A 417 23.65 -5.41 -0.99
CA PRO A 417 23.29 -5.81 0.36
C PRO A 417 21.80 -5.55 0.60
N VAL A 418 21.13 -6.55 1.19
CA VAL A 418 19.72 -6.49 1.56
C VAL A 418 19.62 -6.32 3.08
N TYR A 419 18.94 -5.26 3.50
CA TYR A 419 18.60 -4.96 4.89
C TYR A 419 17.13 -5.32 5.13
N ALA A 420 16.86 -6.39 5.86
CA ALA A 420 15.52 -6.94 6.05
C ALA A 420 14.99 -6.65 7.46
N GLY A 421 13.94 -5.86 7.54
CA GLY A 421 13.26 -5.39 8.75
C GLY A 421 13.08 -3.87 8.76
N PRO A 422 12.20 -3.36 9.62
CA PRO A 422 11.30 -4.07 10.52
C PRO A 422 10.09 -4.71 9.81
N THR A 423 9.45 -5.69 10.48
CA THR A 423 8.26 -6.38 9.93
C THR A 423 7.02 -5.50 9.95
N GLU A 424 6.87 -4.67 11.00
CA GLU A 424 5.70 -3.83 11.23
C GLU A 424 5.85 -2.45 10.56
N GLY A 425 6.38 -2.41 9.31
CA GLY A 425 6.77 -1.17 8.63
C GLY A 425 5.63 -0.14 8.57
N THR A 426 4.44 -0.53 8.16
CA THR A 426 3.28 0.38 8.02
C THR A 426 2.93 1.04 9.36
N ALA A 427 2.69 0.26 10.41
CA ALA A 427 2.35 0.79 11.71
C ALA A 427 3.47 1.67 12.30
N ILE A 428 4.74 1.30 12.09
CA ILE A 428 5.89 2.12 12.52
C ILE A 428 5.88 3.47 11.79
N GLY A 429 5.68 3.49 10.48
CA GLY A 429 5.62 4.74 9.72
C GLY A 429 4.46 5.64 10.14
N ASN A 430 3.29 5.07 10.42
CA ASN A 430 2.15 5.79 10.97
C ASN A 430 2.50 6.44 12.32
N LEU A 431 3.08 5.68 13.26
CA LEU A 431 3.53 6.19 14.57
C LEU A 431 4.56 7.30 14.44
N ILE A 432 5.53 7.15 13.54
CA ILE A 432 6.57 8.17 13.28
C ILE A 432 5.97 9.50 12.83
N VAL A 433 4.97 9.47 11.96
CA VAL A 433 4.27 10.69 11.52
C VAL A 433 3.66 11.41 12.72
N GLN A 434 3.03 10.68 13.63
CA GLN A 434 2.42 11.23 14.85
C GLN A 434 3.49 11.80 15.79
N MET A 435 4.58 11.07 16.01
CA MET A 435 5.70 11.50 16.89
C MET A 435 6.43 12.72 16.35
N ILE A 436 6.62 12.82 15.04
CA ILE A 436 7.22 14.02 14.41
C ILE A 436 6.26 15.20 14.56
N ALA A 437 4.97 15.01 14.30
CA ALA A 437 3.97 16.07 14.43
C ALA A 437 3.81 16.59 15.86
N ASP A 438 4.10 15.76 16.86
CA ASP A 438 4.06 16.11 18.29
C ASP A 438 5.44 16.61 18.83
N GLY A 439 6.45 16.66 17.98
CA GLY A 439 7.80 17.13 18.32
C GLY A 439 8.65 16.18 19.15
N GLU A 440 8.23 14.92 19.31
CA GLU A 440 9.00 13.89 20.01
C GLU A 440 10.16 13.36 19.16
N LEU A 441 10.00 13.39 17.84
CA LEU A 441 11.06 13.19 16.84
C LEU A 441 11.19 14.46 16.00
N ALA A 442 12.42 14.86 15.72
CA ALA A 442 12.67 16.12 14.99
C ALA A 442 12.56 15.96 13.46
N SER A 443 12.72 14.75 12.91
CA SER A 443 12.75 14.53 11.47
C SER A 443 12.59 13.05 11.11
N VAL A 444 12.29 12.78 9.84
CA VAL A 444 12.30 11.41 9.26
C VAL A 444 13.68 10.74 9.41
N GLN A 445 14.77 11.52 9.28
CA GLN A 445 16.11 10.94 9.43
C GLN A 445 16.36 10.46 10.85
N GLN A 446 16.02 11.26 11.86
CA GLN A 446 16.10 10.81 13.27
C GLN A 446 15.22 9.58 13.51
N ALA A 447 14.01 9.57 12.94
CA ALA A 447 13.13 8.42 13.07
C ALA A 447 13.76 7.15 12.47
N ARG A 448 14.39 7.23 11.30
CA ARG A 448 15.13 6.11 10.68
C ARG A 448 16.31 5.64 11.53
N ASP A 449 17.00 6.55 12.21
CA ASP A 449 18.07 6.22 13.17
C ASP A 449 17.48 5.45 14.35
N VAL A 450 16.41 5.96 14.95
CA VAL A 450 15.68 5.30 16.05
C VAL A 450 15.20 3.90 15.65
N ILE A 451 14.68 3.73 14.44
CA ILE A 451 14.23 2.41 13.95
C ILE A 451 15.42 1.42 13.89
N ARG A 452 16.56 1.84 13.32
CA ARG A 452 17.76 0.99 13.29
C ARG A 452 18.23 0.54 14.66
N ASP A 453 18.12 1.42 15.65
CA ASP A 453 18.53 1.13 17.03
C ASP A 453 17.49 0.32 17.82
N SER A 454 16.23 0.31 17.35
CA SER A 454 15.10 -0.31 18.05
C SER A 454 14.80 -1.74 17.59
N PHE A 455 15.07 -2.04 16.33
CA PHE A 455 14.67 -3.31 15.72
C PHE A 455 15.87 -4.07 15.15
N GLU A 456 15.75 -5.39 15.15
CA GLU A 456 16.73 -6.25 14.46
C GLU A 456 16.57 -6.09 12.94
N ILE A 457 17.64 -5.67 12.29
CA ILE A 457 17.74 -5.61 10.84
C ILE A 457 18.73 -6.69 10.40
N LYS A 458 18.21 -7.74 9.75
CA LYS A 458 19.05 -8.80 9.19
C LYS A 458 19.71 -8.33 7.89
N ILE A 459 21.00 -8.61 7.75
CA ILE A 459 21.77 -8.23 6.56
C ILE A 459 22.08 -9.48 5.76
N TYR A 460 21.82 -9.42 4.45
CA TYR A 460 22.18 -10.47 3.48
C TYR A 460 23.08 -9.85 2.44
N GLU A 461 24.30 -10.40 2.36
CA GLU A 461 25.30 -9.97 1.37
C GLU A 461 25.05 -10.67 0.02
N PRO A 462 25.47 -10.04 -1.11
CA PRO A 462 25.32 -10.57 -2.47
C PRO A 462 25.93 -11.96 -2.72
#